data_78496e2cbc152ae6bb5beb19b665bf7c
#
_entry.id   78496e2cbc152ae6bb5beb19b665bf7c
#
_cell.length_a   1.000
_cell.length_b   1.000
_cell.length_c   1.000
_cell.angle_alpha   90.00
_cell.angle_beta   90.00
_cell.angle_gamma   90.00
#
_symmetry.space_group_name_H-M   'P 1'
#
loop_
_entity.id
_entity.type
_entity.pdbx_description
1 polymer ?
#
loop_
_entity_poly.entity_id
_entity_poly.type
_entity_poly.pdbx_seq_one_letter_code
_entity_poly.pdbx_strand_id
1 'polypeptide(L)'
;MRKEYSRLRKNSKKTAMTRKKLSAPMRYLLDNGFFPRGRLSWSPESEWVTGTPLRFLDYGCGKGFDADFCGFHKYDPHFEGVDSLLPHNHYDIITCNYVLNTLPTMTDVHSVIWDIQAHLKEDGVAYISVRNDKKNLNGETKIGTWQQYVSLDAPIVHKTSSYVIYEITYQDTLTDILGVKLQWK
;
A
#
# COMPACT_ATOMS: atom_id res chain seq x y z
N MET A 1 -5.13 26.57 -6.80
CA MET A 1 -5.16 25.42 -5.86
C MET A 1 -6.09 24.29 -6.28
N ARG A 2 -7.46 24.42 -6.33
CA ARG A 2 -8.36 23.28 -6.67
C ARG A 2 -8.09 22.64 -8.04
N LYS A 3 -7.86 23.44 -9.10
CA LYS A 3 -7.59 22.91 -10.46
C LYS A 3 -6.24 22.19 -10.55
N GLU A 4 -5.22 22.71 -9.89
CA GLU A 4 -3.88 22.11 -9.83
C GLU A 4 -3.88 20.79 -9.08
N TYR A 5 -4.51 20.73 -7.91
CA TYR A 5 -4.69 19.53 -7.13
C TYR A 5 -5.45 18.44 -7.91
N SER A 6 -6.55 18.81 -8.60
CA SER A 6 -7.29 17.88 -9.46
C SER A 6 -6.42 17.33 -10.60
N ARG A 7 -5.54 18.16 -11.18
CA ARG A 7 -4.58 17.73 -12.21
C ARG A 7 -3.56 16.73 -11.65
N LEU A 8 -3.00 16.98 -10.48
CA LEU A 8 -2.02 16.10 -9.84
C LEU A 8 -2.65 14.73 -9.52
N ARG A 9 -3.85 14.69 -8.95
CA ARG A 9 -4.60 13.44 -8.74
C ARG A 9 -4.83 12.68 -10.05
N LYS A 10 -5.28 13.37 -11.10
CA LYS A 10 -5.49 12.75 -12.42
C LYS A 10 -4.20 12.21 -13.03
N ASN A 11 -3.06 12.82 -12.74
CA ASN A 11 -1.76 12.39 -13.24
C ASN A 11 -1.12 11.27 -12.42
N SER A 12 -1.64 10.92 -11.26
CA SER A 12 -1.04 9.88 -10.39
C SER A 12 -0.92 8.53 -11.10
N LYS A 13 -1.85 8.17 -11.99
CA LYS A 13 -1.74 6.96 -12.81
C LYS A 13 -0.44 6.87 -13.64
N LYS A 14 0.20 7.99 -13.95
CA LYS A 14 1.48 8.02 -14.68
C LYS A 14 2.65 7.51 -13.83
N THR A 15 2.47 7.36 -12.52
CA THR A 15 3.50 6.81 -11.63
C THR A 15 3.57 5.29 -11.71
N ALA A 16 2.51 4.63 -12.18
CA ALA A 16 2.45 3.18 -12.28
C ALA A 16 3.43 2.65 -13.33
N MET A 17 4.36 1.84 -12.88
CA MET A 17 5.42 1.26 -13.71
C MET A 17 4.96 -0.05 -14.35
N THR A 18 5.35 -0.27 -15.62
CA THR A 18 5.28 -1.61 -16.21
C THR A 18 6.44 -2.44 -15.67
N ARG A 19 6.13 -3.47 -14.88
CA ARG A 19 7.11 -4.35 -14.26
C ARG A 19 7.24 -5.66 -15.04
N LYS A 20 8.42 -6.26 -14.98
CA LYS A 20 8.72 -7.63 -15.43
C LYS A 20 9.24 -8.51 -14.28
N LYS A 21 9.35 -7.94 -13.09
CA LYS A 21 9.81 -8.57 -11.85
C LYS A 21 9.07 -7.93 -10.70
N LEU A 22 8.91 -8.67 -9.60
CA LEU A 22 8.37 -8.13 -8.35
C LEU A 22 9.07 -6.84 -7.93
N SER A 23 8.32 -5.92 -7.35
CA SER A 23 8.90 -4.76 -6.66
C SER A 23 9.83 -5.23 -5.55
N ALA A 24 10.81 -4.43 -5.21
CA ALA A 24 11.77 -4.81 -4.18
C ALA A 24 11.11 -5.06 -2.81
N PRO A 25 10.14 -4.24 -2.35
CA PRO A 25 9.40 -4.53 -1.13
C PRO A 25 8.61 -5.84 -1.21
N MET A 26 7.85 -6.07 -2.29
CA MET A 26 7.04 -7.28 -2.44
C MET A 26 7.92 -8.54 -2.45
N ARG A 27 9.05 -8.48 -3.16
CA ARG A 27 10.01 -9.59 -3.17
C ARG A 27 10.58 -9.86 -1.77
N TYR A 28 10.95 -8.80 -1.03
CA TYR A 28 11.44 -8.96 0.34
C TYR A 28 10.40 -9.67 1.22
N LEU A 29 9.16 -9.20 1.20
CA LEU A 29 8.08 -9.79 2.00
C LEU A 29 7.84 -11.27 1.63
N LEU A 30 7.84 -11.60 0.34
CA LEU A 30 7.66 -12.95 -0.13
C LEU A 30 8.83 -13.86 0.28
N ASP A 31 10.08 -13.41 0.07
CA ASP A 31 11.28 -14.21 0.34
C ASP A 31 11.49 -14.46 1.84
N ASN A 32 11.01 -13.56 2.70
CA ASN A 32 11.14 -13.66 4.16
C ASN A 32 9.89 -14.24 4.86
N GLY A 33 8.93 -14.78 4.11
CA GLY A 33 7.82 -15.54 4.66
C GLY A 33 6.71 -14.73 5.34
N PHE A 34 6.59 -13.42 5.01
CA PHE A 34 5.49 -12.57 5.48
C PHE A 34 4.15 -13.00 4.90
N PHE A 35 4.17 -13.78 3.84
CA PHE A 35 3.01 -14.40 3.24
C PHE A 35 3.12 -15.93 3.42
N PRO A 36 2.04 -16.63 3.76
CA PRO A 36 2.06 -18.09 3.88
C PRO A 36 2.45 -18.74 2.54
N ARG A 37 3.58 -19.43 2.50
CA ARG A 37 4.01 -20.20 1.32
C ARG A 37 3.01 -21.30 1.04
N GLY A 38 2.53 -21.40 -0.19
CA GLY A 38 1.62 -22.46 -0.64
C GLY A 38 0.15 -22.06 -0.76
N ARG A 39 -0.20 -20.79 -0.46
CA ARG A 39 -1.56 -20.26 -0.67
C ARG A 39 -1.63 -19.11 -1.67
N LEU A 40 -0.60 -18.92 -2.47
CA LEU A 40 -0.52 -17.87 -3.50
C LEU A 40 -1.33 -18.20 -4.77
N SER A 41 -1.98 -19.36 -4.83
CA SER A 41 -2.99 -19.65 -5.82
C SER A 41 -4.32 -19.87 -5.11
N TRP A 42 -5.25 -18.96 -5.32
CA TRP A 42 -6.65 -19.22 -5.00
C TRP A 42 -7.08 -20.43 -5.82
N SER A 43 -7.29 -21.57 -5.17
CA SER A 43 -7.98 -22.71 -5.75
C SER A 43 -9.19 -23.03 -4.87
N PRO A 44 -10.35 -23.30 -5.47
CA PRO A 44 -11.54 -23.70 -4.70
C PRO A 44 -11.30 -24.91 -3.78
N GLU A 45 -10.27 -25.69 -4.04
CA GLU A 45 -9.92 -26.92 -3.29
C GLU A 45 -9.14 -26.64 -2.00
N SER A 46 -8.55 -25.43 -1.84
CA SER A 46 -7.82 -25.07 -0.61
C SER A 46 -8.72 -24.66 0.56
N GLU A 47 -10.01 -24.47 0.33
CA GLU A 47 -11.00 -24.11 1.36
C GLU A 47 -11.20 -25.16 2.45
N TRP A 48 -10.88 -26.43 2.20
CA TRP A 48 -11.27 -27.54 3.06
C TRP A 48 -10.31 -27.90 4.19
N VAL A 49 -9.11 -27.30 4.20
CA VAL A 49 -8.04 -27.81 5.10
C VAL A 49 -7.89 -26.99 6.40
N THR A 50 -8.25 -25.71 6.47
CA THR A 50 -7.99 -24.87 7.67
C THR A 50 -8.96 -23.71 7.91
N GLY A 51 -10.23 -23.79 7.56
CA GLY A 51 -11.16 -22.68 7.81
C GLY A 51 -11.14 -21.62 6.69
N THR A 52 -11.62 -20.41 6.99
CA THR A 52 -11.77 -19.34 6.02
C THR A 52 -10.47 -19.01 5.28
N PRO A 53 -10.46 -18.98 3.94
CA PRO A 53 -9.25 -18.67 3.18
C PRO A 53 -8.75 -17.27 3.51
N LEU A 54 -7.42 -17.13 3.64
CA LEU A 54 -6.79 -15.82 3.84
C LEU A 54 -6.99 -14.95 2.59
N ARG A 55 -7.27 -13.68 2.80
CA ARG A 55 -7.52 -12.69 1.74
C ARG A 55 -6.43 -11.64 1.72
N PHE A 56 -5.83 -11.47 0.57
CA PHE A 56 -4.72 -10.56 0.35
C PHE A 56 -5.10 -9.48 -0.65
N LEU A 57 -4.63 -8.25 -0.40
CA LEU A 57 -4.85 -7.09 -1.27
C LEU A 57 -3.53 -6.39 -1.59
N ASP A 58 -3.31 -6.04 -2.84
CA ASP A 58 -2.30 -5.05 -3.25
C ASP A 58 -2.99 -3.71 -3.52
N TYR A 59 -2.90 -2.81 -2.54
CA TYR A 59 -3.55 -1.51 -2.56
C TYR A 59 -2.70 -0.49 -3.31
N GLY A 60 -3.25 0.11 -4.36
CA GLY A 60 -2.51 0.97 -5.29
C GLY A 60 -1.60 0.16 -6.20
N CYS A 61 -2.08 -1.00 -6.66
CA CYS A 61 -1.33 -1.98 -7.43
C CYS A 61 -0.82 -1.48 -8.79
N GLY A 62 -1.28 -0.32 -9.26
CA GLY A 62 -0.98 0.22 -10.57
C GLY A 62 -1.41 -0.74 -11.67
N LYS A 63 -0.45 -1.28 -12.44
CA LYS A 63 -0.71 -2.26 -13.50
C LYS A 63 -0.83 -3.70 -13.01
N GLY A 64 -0.81 -3.93 -11.69
CA GLY A 64 -1.15 -5.19 -11.05
C GLY A 64 -0.11 -6.30 -11.12
N PHE A 65 1.13 -6.06 -11.59
CA PHE A 65 2.11 -7.13 -11.75
C PHE A 65 2.42 -7.88 -10.43
N ASP A 66 2.61 -7.14 -9.33
CA ASP A 66 2.94 -7.73 -8.03
C ASP A 66 1.76 -8.57 -7.50
N ALA A 67 0.54 -8.04 -7.65
CA ALA A 67 -0.68 -8.73 -7.27
C ALA A 67 -0.92 -9.99 -8.10
N ASP A 68 -0.80 -9.91 -9.44
CA ASP A 68 -0.97 -11.07 -10.33
C ASP A 68 0.04 -12.18 -10.02
N PHE A 69 1.30 -11.80 -9.74
CA PHE A 69 2.35 -12.77 -9.39
C PHE A 69 2.07 -13.47 -8.07
N CYS A 70 1.54 -12.74 -7.08
CA CYS A 70 1.29 -13.25 -5.73
C CYS A 70 -0.13 -13.79 -5.54
N GLY A 71 -1.03 -13.67 -6.51
CA GLY A 71 -2.42 -14.07 -6.37
C GLY A 71 -3.23 -13.20 -5.42
N PHE A 72 -2.90 -11.91 -5.34
CA PHE A 72 -3.59 -10.92 -4.50
C PHE A 72 -4.75 -10.28 -5.26
N HIS A 73 -5.77 -9.83 -4.55
CA HIS A 73 -6.72 -8.87 -5.08
C HIS A 73 -5.99 -7.59 -5.50
N LYS A 74 -6.45 -6.96 -6.58
CA LYS A 74 -5.89 -5.74 -7.14
C LYS A 74 -6.82 -4.57 -6.86
N TYR A 75 -6.28 -3.52 -6.29
CA TYR A 75 -7.02 -2.27 -6.19
C TYR A 75 -6.12 -1.08 -6.56
N ASP A 76 -6.59 -0.27 -7.49
CA ASP A 76 -6.02 1.02 -7.83
C ASP A 76 -7.12 1.93 -8.40
N PRO A 77 -7.43 3.08 -7.79
CA PRO A 77 -8.54 3.94 -8.22
C PRO A 77 -8.32 4.61 -9.58
N HIS A 78 -7.15 4.45 -10.18
CA HIS A 78 -6.76 5.08 -11.44
C HIS A 78 -6.64 4.12 -12.62
N PHE A 79 -6.82 2.83 -12.39
CA PHE A 79 -6.72 1.82 -13.45
C PHE A 79 -8.04 1.06 -13.60
N GLU A 80 -8.48 0.94 -14.86
CA GLU A 80 -9.59 0.07 -15.23
C GLU A 80 -9.16 -1.40 -15.18
N GLY A 81 -10.09 -2.29 -14.90
CA GLY A 81 -9.85 -3.74 -14.87
C GLY A 81 -9.13 -4.24 -13.60
N VAL A 82 -9.05 -3.43 -12.57
CA VAL A 82 -8.71 -3.88 -11.22
C VAL A 82 -9.97 -4.31 -10.47
N ASP A 83 -9.79 -5.13 -9.44
CA ASP A 83 -10.89 -5.63 -8.64
C ASP A 83 -11.57 -4.48 -7.87
N SER A 84 -12.85 -4.60 -7.60
CA SER A 84 -13.52 -3.73 -6.64
C SER A 84 -13.01 -4.07 -5.24
N LEU A 85 -12.88 -3.06 -4.38
CA LEU A 85 -12.60 -3.31 -2.97
C LEU A 85 -13.74 -4.14 -2.37
N LEU A 86 -13.36 -5.15 -1.60
CA LEU A 86 -14.30 -5.87 -0.75
C LEU A 86 -14.76 -4.97 0.40
N PRO A 87 -15.84 -5.34 1.12
CA PRO A 87 -16.29 -4.59 2.30
C PRO A 87 -15.17 -4.35 3.31
N HIS A 88 -15.38 -3.41 4.22
CA HIS A 88 -14.50 -3.19 5.36
C HIS A 88 -14.32 -4.49 6.17
N ASN A 89 -13.23 -4.57 6.91
CA ASN A 89 -12.91 -5.72 7.76
C ASN A 89 -12.85 -7.05 7.01
N HIS A 90 -12.12 -7.09 5.90
CA HIS A 90 -12.18 -8.21 4.97
C HIS A 90 -10.84 -8.86 4.62
N TYR A 91 -9.74 -8.12 4.67
CA TYR A 91 -8.43 -8.62 4.29
C TYR A 91 -7.57 -8.98 5.49
N ASP A 92 -6.88 -10.10 5.39
CA ASP A 92 -5.89 -10.55 6.38
C ASP A 92 -4.56 -9.83 6.20
N ILE A 93 -4.15 -9.61 4.94
CA ILE A 93 -2.93 -8.88 4.62
C ILE A 93 -3.20 -7.89 3.50
N ILE A 94 -2.73 -6.64 3.69
CA ILE A 94 -2.72 -5.61 2.66
C ILE A 94 -1.30 -5.16 2.40
N THR A 95 -0.88 -5.13 1.13
CA THR A 95 0.36 -4.46 0.72
C THR A 95 0.04 -3.13 0.07
N CYS A 96 0.88 -2.10 0.33
CA CYS A 96 0.76 -0.79 -0.28
C CYS A 96 2.15 -0.28 -0.66
N ASN A 97 2.55 -0.49 -1.92
CA ASN A 97 3.92 -0.30 -2.36
C ASN A 97 4.13 1.02 -3.11
N TYR A 98 4.87 1.97 -2.50
CA TYR A 98 5.23 3.27 -3.08
C TYR A 98 4.06 4.20 -3.44
N VAL A 99 2.86 3.96 -2.89
CA VAL A 99 1.67 4.78 -3.11
C VAL A 99 1.79 6.12 -2.39
N LEU A 100 2.09 6.10 -1.09
CA LEU A 100 2.10 7.29 -0.25
C LEU A 100 3.05 8.40 -0.77
N ASN A 101 4.14 8.01 -1.39
CA ASN A 101 5.08 8.96 -1.98
C ASN A 101 4.52 9.73 -3.19
N THR A 102 3.45 9.27 -3.79
CA THR A 102 2.84 9.86 -4.99
C THR A 102 1.66 10.76 -4.69
N LEU A 103 1.24 10.81 -3.44
CA LEU A 103 0.10 11.59 -2.98
C LEU A 103 0.53 13.05 -2.74
N PRO A 104 -0.25 14.05 -3.23
CA PRO A 104 0.18 15.44 -3.19
C PRO A 104 0.02 16.12 -1.84
N THR A 105 -0.76 15.55 -0.93
CA THR A 105 -0.99 16.14 0.40
C THR A 105 -0.92 15.10 1.53
N MET A 106 -0.62 15.55 2.74
CA MET A 106 -0.69 14.69 3.92
C MET A 106 -2.12 14.21 4.20
N THR A 107 -3.12 15.00 3.86
CA THR A 107 -4.54 14.59 3.95
C THR A 107 -4.83 13.37 3.08
N ASP A 108 -4.25 13.30 1.87
CA ASP A 108 -4.38 12.11 1.02
C ASP A 108 -3.65 10.90 1.64
N VAL A 109 -2.48 11.13 2.23
CA VAL A 109 -1.74 10.06 2.94
C VAL A 109 -2.59 9.51 4.08
N HIS A 110 -3.18 10.39 4.91
CA HIS A 110 -4.10 10.00 5.99
C HIS A 110 -5.30 9.21 5.46
N SER A 111 -5.92 9.70 4.37
CA SER A 111 -7.08 9.04 3.78
C SER A 111 -6.75 7.63 3.30
N VAL A 112 -5.59 7.43 2.67
CA VAL A 112 -5.15 6.11 2.19
C VAL A 112 -4.84 5.18 3.36
N ILE A 113 -4.16 5.64 4.41
CA ILE A 113 -3.87 4.81 5.58
C ILE A 113 -5.16 4.41 6.29
N TRP A 114 -6.09 5.36 6.47
CA TRP A 114 -7.40 5.09 7.06
C TRP A 114 -8.19 4.07 6.23
N ASP A 115 -8.20 4.21 4.92
CA ASP A 115 -8.90 3.29 4.02
C ASP A 115 -8.29 1.88 4.06
N ILE A 116 -6.97 1.78 4.09
CA ILE A 116 -6.28 0.50 4.29
C ILE A 116 -6.70 -0.15 5.61
N GLN A 117 -6.68 0.60 6.72
CA GLN A 117 -7.06 0.08 8.03
C GLN A 117 -8.53 -0.35 8.08
N ALA A 118 -9.44 0.42 7.46
CA ALA A 118 -10.86 0.07 7.40
C ALA A 118 -11.12 -1.26 6.66
N HIS A 119 -10.23 -1.63 5.72
CA HIS A 119 -10.34 -2.89 4.99
C HIS A 119 -9.61 -4.07 5.64
N LEU A 120 -8.71 -3.82 6.62
CA LEU A 120 -8.11 -4.88 7.41
C LEU A 120 -9.13 -5.57 8.30
N LYS A 121 -8.98 -6.88 8.50
CA LYS A 121 -9.61 -7.58 9.61
C LYS A 121 -9.00 -7.12 10.94
N GLU A 122 -9.67 -7.42 12.04
CA GLU A 122 -9.24 -7.04 13.39
C GLU A 122 -7.85 -7.58 13.75
N ASP A 123 -7.50 -8.76 13.24
CA ASP A 123 -6.20 -9.43 13.34
C ASP A 123 -5.34 -9.29 12.07
N GLY A 124 -5.78 -8.44 11.14
CA GLY A 124 -5.10 -8.21 9.88
C GLY A 124 -3.91 -7.27 10.00
N VAL A 125 -3.00 -7.35 9.02
CA VAL A 125 -1.78 -6.53 8.97
C VAL A 125 -1.59 -5.90 7.59
N ALA A 126 -1.15 -4.64 7.56
CA ALA A 126 -0.75 -3.97 6.33
C ALA A 126 0.77 -3.71 6.31
N TYR A 127 1.38 -4.02 5.18
CA TYR A 127 2.78 -3.71 4.88
C TYR A 127 2.83 -2.53 3.90
N ILE A 128 3.26 -1.38 4.41
CA ILE A 128 3.33 -0.14 3.63
C ILE A 128 4.78 0.20 3.31
N SER A 129 5.12 0.23 2.04
CA SER A 129 6.47 0.62 1.64
C SER A 129 6.52 2.04 1.07
N VAL A 130 7.55 2.77 1.47
CA VAL A 130 7.83 4.13 1.01
C VAL A 130 9.28 4.26 0.54
N ARG A 131 9.53 5.24 -0.32
CA ARG A 131 10.90 5.57 -0.76
C ARG A 131 11.72 6.14 0.39
N ASN A 132 13.01 5.79 0.44
CA ASN A 132 13.97 6.27 1.42
C ASN A 132 15.20 6.95 0.78
N ASP A 133 15.29 6.94 -0.55
CA ASP A 133 16.47 7.42 -1.31
C ASP A 133 16.52 8.94 -1.45
N LYS A 134 15.39 9.65 -1.34
CA LYS A 134 15.28 11.10 -1.59
C LYS A 134 14.51 11.81 -0.50
N LYS A 135 15.16 12.05 0.64
CA LYS A 135 14.54 12.68 1.82
C LYS A 135 14.06 14.12 1.61
N ASN A 136 14.64 14.84 0.65
CA ASN A 136 14.25 16.22 0.34
C ASN A 136 13.25 16.33 -0.81
N LEU A 137 12.72 15.18 -1.28
CA LEU A 137 11.79 15.19 -2.39
C LEU A 137 10.40 15.65 -1.91
N ASN A 138 9.93 16.76 -2.43
CA ASN A 138 8.58 17.28 -2.18
C ASN A 138 8.19 18.20 -3.33
N GLY A 139 7.49 17.67 -4.33
CA GLY A 139 7.09 18.48 -5.46
C GLY A 139 6.69 17.71 -6.70
N GLU A 140 6.32 18.50 -7.71
CA GLU A 140 5.94 17.96 -9.01
C GLU A 140 7.17 17.52 -9.80
N THR A 141 7.09 16.36 -10.44
CA THR A 141 8.12 15.84 -11.32
C THR A 141 8.01 16.44 -12.72
N LYS A 142 9.05 16.27 -13.55
CA LYS A 142 9.07 16.72 -14.95
C LYS A 142 7.91 16.15 -15.80
N ILE A 143 7.33 15.03 -15.42
CA ILE A 143 6.19 14.40 -16.13
C ILE A 143 4.82 14.78 -15.53
N GLY A 144 4.80 15.74 -14.61
CA GLY A 144 3.57 16.27 -14.01
C GLY A 144 2.93 15.37 -12.95
N THR A 145 3.70 14.48 -12.34
CA THR A 145 3.27 13.68 -11.19
C THR A 145 3.86 14.25 -9.91
N TRP A 146 3.21 13.99 -8.77
CA TRP A 146 3.75 14.38 -7.46
C TRP A 146 4.69 13.30 -6.92
N GLN A 147 5.72 13.74 -6.20
CA GLN A 147 6.57 12.86 -5.40
C GLN A 147 6.95 13.58 -4.10
N GLN A 148 6.80 12.88 -2.98
CA GLN A 148 7.21 13.41 -1.68
C GLN A 148 7.92 12.35 -0.84
N TYR A 149 8.75 12.81 0.09
CA TYR A 149 9.28 11.96 1.15
C TYR A 149 8.19 11.74 2.20
N VAL A 150 7.96 10.49 2.56
CA VAL A 150 7.04 10.09 3.63
C VAL A 150 7.79 9.25 4.63
N SER A 151 7.60 9.52 5.90
CA SER A 151 8.06 8.70 7.03
C SER A 151 6.87 8.46 7.94
N LEU A 152 6.70 7.22 8.39
CA LEU A 152 5.65 6.84 9.33
C LEU A 152 6.29 6.56 10.70
N ASP A 153 5.55 6.83 11.76
CA ASP A 153 5.91 6.44 13.12
C ASP A 153 5.25 5.09 13.46
N ALA A 154 5.73 4.05 12.79
CA ALA A 154 5.20 2.70 12.87
C ALA A 154 6.35 1.69 12.88
N PRO A 155 6.15 0.46 13.36
CA PRO A 155 7.16 -0.59 13.35
C PRO A 155 7.78 -0.78 11.97
N ILE A 156 9.12 -0.82 11.93
CA ILE A 156 9.88 -1.02 10.68
C ILE A 156 10.17 -2.51 10.53
N VAL A 157 9.61 -3.10 9.50
CA VAL A 157 9.88 -4.48 9.08
C VAL A 157 11.21 -4.60 8.35
N HIS A 158 11.48 -3.65 7.46
CA HIS A 158 12.71 -3.64 6.67
C HIS A 158 13.08 -2.23 6.23
N LYS A 159 14.40 -1.95 6.23
CA LYS A 159 14.91 -0.65 5.81
C LYS A 159 16.17 -0.80 4.99
N THR A 160 16.18 -0.12 3.84
CA THR A 160 17.34 0.02 2.97
C THR A 160 17.62 1.49 2.68
N SER A 161 18.67 1.79 1.93
CA SER A 161 18.88 3.14 1.39
C SER A 161 17.78 3.57 0.40
N SER A 162 17.08 2.63 -0.23
CA SER A 162 16.12 2.89 -1.29
C SER A 162 14.68 2.94 -0.81
N TYR A 163 14.31 2.13 0.19
CA TYR A 163 12.95 2.05 0.71
C TYR A 163 12.89 1.59 2.17
N VAL A 164 11.75 1.85 2.82
CA VAL A 164 11.38 1.32 4.13
C VAL A 164 10.06 0.59 3.99
N ILE A 165 9.88 -0.53 4.70
CA ILE A 165 8.61 -1.23 4.87
C ILE A 165 8.18 -1.04 6.32
N TYR A 166 6.98 -0.52 6.52
CA TYR A 166 6.32 -0.39 7.80
C TYR A 166 5.23 -1.44 7.95
N GLU A 167 4.99 -1.85 9.17
CA GLU A 167 3.86 -2.69 9.56
C GLU A 167 2.81 -1.82 10.26
N ILE A 168 1.55 -2.00 9.88
CA ILE A 168 0.41 -1.30 10.47
C ILE A 168 -0.69 -2.32 10.70
N THR A 169 -1.32 -2.26 11.88
CA THR A 169 -2.45 -3.10 12.25
C THR A 169 -3.75 -2.32 12.26
N TYR A 170 -4.86 -3.02 12.37
CA TYR A 170 -6.17 -2.42 12.54
C TYR A 170 -6.27 -1.54 13.80
N GLN A 171 -5.51 -1.88 14.86
CA GLN A 171 -5.58 -1.21 16.16
C GLN A 171 -4.71 0.04 16.25
N ASP A 172 -3.78 0.25 15.32
CA ASP A 172 -2.92 1.44 15.33
C ASP A 172 -3.75 2.69 15.06
N THR A 173 -3.58 3.74 15.85
CA THR A 173 -4.26 5.00 15.57
C THR A 173 -3.51 5.80 14.49
N LEU A 174 -4.25 6.59 13.69
CA LEU A 174 -3.62 7.49 12.72
C LEU A 174 -2.64 8.46 13.40
N THR A 175 -2.91 8.85 14.63
CA THR A 175 -2.05 9.71 15.44
C THR A 175 -0.71 9.04 15.71
N ASP A 176 -0.73 7.76 16.05
CA ASP A 176 0.48 6.97 16.32
C ASP A 176 1.30 6.80 15.03
N ILE A 177 0.65 6.36 13.94
CA ILE A 177 1.28 6.08 12.65
C ILE A 177 1.97 7.31 12.04
N LEU A 178 1.40 8.49 12.23
CA LEU A 178 1.87 9.72 11.59
C LEU A 178 2.70 10.61 12.51
N GLY A 179 2.88 10.20 13.76
CA GLY A 179 3.65 10.95 14.76
C GLY A 179 3.07 12.35 15.05
N VAL A 180 1.80 12.57 14.72
CA VAL A 180 1.12 13.85 14.92
C VAL A 180 0.61 13.89 16.35
N LYS A 181 1.36 14.52 17.26
CA LYS A 181 0.83 14.87 18.58
C LYS A 181 -0.27 15.91 18.39
N LEU A 182 -1.54 15.50 18.49
CA LEU A 182 -2.66 16.42 18.57
C LEU A 182 -2.50 17.27 19.83
N GLN A 183 -1.97 18.49 19.70
CA GLN A 183 -2.03 19.48 20.77
C GLN A 183 -3.43 20.08 20.78
N TRP A 184 -4.29 19.56 21.61
CA TRP A 184 -5.54 20.24 21.97
C TRP A 184 -5.18 21.51 22.75
N LYS A 185 -5.40 22.68 22.15
CA LYS A 185 -5.42 23.97 22.86
C LYS A 185 -6.85 24.30 23.24
#